data_8e5ea04cb1ecf5aa57d93ecbb858f020
#
_entry.id   8e5ea04cb1ecf5aa57d93ecbb858f020
#
_cell.length_a   1.000
_cell.length_b   1.000
_cell.length_c   1.000
_cell.angle_alpha   90.00
_cell.angle_beta   90.00
_cell.angle_gamma   90.00
#
_symmetry.space_group_name_H-M   'P 1'
#
loop_
_entity.id
_entity.type
_entity.pdbx_description
1 polymer ?
#
loop_
_entity_poly.entity_id
_entity_poly.type
_entity_poly.pdbx_seq_one_letter_code
_entity_poly.pdbx_strand_id
1 'polypeptide(L)'
;MADFKTDSRIVLTLDAGGTNMVFGAMRGGEFIIDPITLPSNANDLDMCLGTMVEGFQSVIDRLDEKPAAISFAFPGPADYANGIIGGYLPNFPSFRDGVALGPFLKNKFGIPVYINNDADLYAYGEALCGVLPEINERLAEAGSAKIYRNLLGYTFGTGFGMGMIVNGELNRGDNSCIETFCLPHKKLPGIIVEEGVAVRAVKRVYGELSGDTGHSFEPKDIYDIAEGKKEGNAEAARQAFAEMGEIAGDAMATAVTLTDGLIVIGGGITAARKYIMPALLGALRGKMHTISGDELNRVQMKVYDLDDDAQFAEFARGDARKIKVYGSDEEVIYDPQKRIGVAISKMGASKAISVGAYTFALDQLDK
;
A
#
# COMPACT_ATOMS: atom_id res chain seq x y z
N MET A 1 -3.21 13.29 -16.79
CA MET A 1 -2.36 12.09 -16.86
C MET A 1 -2.67 11.37 -18.16
N ALA A 2 -1.64 10.88 -18.87
CA ALA A 2 -1.87 10.03 -20.04
C ALA A 2 -2.64 8.77 -19.60
N ASP A 3 -3.54 8.29 -20.45
CA ASP A 3 -4.26 7.04 -20.20
C ASP A 3 -3.28 5.87 -20.38
N PHE A 4 -2.71 5.39 -19.25
CA PHE A 4 -1.75 4.29 -19.23
C PHE A 4 -2.28 3.00 -19.89
N LYS A 5 -3.63 2.82 -19.95
CA LYS A 5 -4.26 1.64 -20.58
C LYS A 5 -4.08 1.61 -22.09
N THR A 6 -3.90 2.77 -22.70
CA THR A 6 -3.65 2.91 -24.14
C THR A 6 -2.17 3.10 -24.48
N ASP A 7 -1.29 3.15 -23.46
CA ASP A 7 0.15 3.30 -23.67
C ASP A 7 0.77 2.04 -24.28
N SER A 8 1.48 2.17 -25.36
CA SER A 8 2.09 1.07 -26.11
C SER A 8 3.48 0.68 -25.61
N ARG A 9 4.08 1.49 -24.72
CA ARG A 9 5.42 1.20 -24.19
C ARG A 9 5.42 -0.05 -23.33
N ILE A 10 6.47 -0.86 -23.49
CA ILE A 10 6.69 -2.07 -22.69
C ILE A 10 7.61 -1.71 -21.53
N VAL A 11 7.22 -2.10 -20.30
CA VAL A 11 8.06 -2.00 -19.11
C VAL A 11 8.31 -3.40 -18.58
N LEU A 12 9.58 -3.72 -18.35
CA LEU A 12 9.98 -4.96 -17.69
C LEU A 12 9.75 -4.83 -16.19
N THR A 13 9.18 -5.87 -15.58
CA THR A 13 8.88 -5.93 -14.15
C THR A 13 9.57 -7.09 -13.47
N LEU A 14 9.76 -6.98 -12.16
CA LEU A 14 10.33 -8.00 -11.30
C LEU A 14 9.58 -8.01 -9.95
N ASP A 15 9.17 -9.19 -9.52
CA ASP A 15 8.82 -9.46 -8.13
C ASP A 15 10.03 -10.13 -7.47
N ALA A 16 10.74 -9.39 -6.61
CA ALA A 16 11.99 -9.79 -6.01
C ALA A 16 11.74 -10.46 -4.64
N GLY A 17 11.50 -11.77 -4.65
CA GLY A 17 11.41 -12.58 -3.44
C GLY A 17 12.76 -13.12 -2.98
N GLY A 18 12.92 -13.37 -1.68
CA GLY A 18 14.17 -13.92 -1.12
C GLY A 18 14.50 -15.35 -1.59
N THR A 19 13.51 -16.11 -2.06
CA THR A 19 13.70 -17.47 -2.59
C THR A 19 13.67 -17.50 -4.12
N ASN A 20 12.72 -16.80 -4.72
CA ASN A 20 12.53 -16.74 -6.16
C ASN A 20 12.35 -15.30 -6.63
N MET A 21 12.74 -15.05 -7.86
CA MET A 21 12.48 -13.84 -8.61
C MET A 21 11.53 -14.15 -9.76
N VAL A 22 10.48 -13.33 -9.93
CA VAL A 22 9.48 -13.49 -10.99
C VAL A 22 9.56 -12.31 -11.94
N PHE A 23 10.01 -12.58 -13.17
CA PHE A 23 10.22 -11.57 -14.21
C PHE A 23 9.04 -11.54 -15.17
N GLY A 24 8.65 -10.34 -15.60
CA GLY A 24 7.54 -10.14 -16.52
C GLY A 24 7.72 -8.91 -17.39
N ALA A 25 6.78 -8.71 -18.29
CA ALA A 25 6.67 -7.50 -19.10
C ALA A 25 5.21 -7.04 -19.11
N MET A 26 5.01 -5.73 -18.98
CA MET A 26 3.69 -5.11 -18.98
C MET A 26 3.56 -4.09 -20.11
N ARG A 27 2.34 -4.01 -20.67
CA ARG A 27 1.88 -2.98 -21.61
C ARG A 27 0.41 -2.68 -21.32
N GLY A 28 0.03 -1.40 -21.29
CA GLY A 28 -1.35 -1.02 -21.00
C GLY A 28 -1.86 -1.46 -19.62
N GLY A 29 -0.95 -1.70 -18.65
CA GLY A 29 -1.30 -2.17 -17.31
C GLY A 29 -1.54 -3.69 -17.19
N GLU A 30 -1.32 -4.46 -18.26
CA GLU A 30 -1.48 -5.91 -18.26
C GLU A 30 -0.17 -6.63 -18.62
N PHE A 31 0.02 -7.83 -18.08
CA PHE A 31 1.15 -8.68 -18.48
C PHE A 31 0.97 -9.18 -19.90
N ILE A 32 2.03 -9.07 -20.73
CA ILE A 32 2.01 -9.45 -22.16
C ILE A 32 2.74 -10.76 -22.44
N ILE A 33 3.39 -11.34 -21.45
CA ILE A 33 4.02 -12.68 -21.50
C ILE A 33 3.75 -13.44 -20.23
N ASP A 34 3.86 -14.76 -20.29
CA ASP A 34 3.88 -15.61 -19.09
C ASP A 34 5.14 -15.29 -18.25
N PRO A 35 5.01 -15.21 -16.92
CA PRO A 35 6.12 -14.87 -16.05
C PRO A 35 7.23 -15.92 -16.08
N ILE A 36 8.46 -15.46 -15.91
CA ILE A 36 9.65 -16.32 -15.81
C ILE A 36 10.10 -16.31 -14.35
N THR A 37 10.19 -17.50 -13.76
CA THR A 37 10.63 -17.65 -12.36
C THR A 37 12.01 -18.27 -12.30
N LEU A 38 12.93 -17.61 -11.60
CA LEU A 38 14.29 -18.08 -11.35
C LEU A 38 14.59 -18.03 -9.84
N PRO A 39 15.52 -18.86 -9.33
CA PRO A 39 15.96 -18.78 -7.93
C PRO A 39 16.67 -17.45 -7.68
N SER A 40 16.40 -16.79 -6.55
CA SER A 40 16.95 -15.45 -6.26
C SER A 40 18.45 -15.44 -5.96
N ASN A 41 19.00 -16.56 -5.46
CA ASN A 41 20.39 -16.65 -5.01
C ASN A 41 20.80 -15.50 -4.04
N ALA A 42 19.88 -15.08 -3.20
CA ALA A 42 19.94 -13.84 -2.41
C ALA A 42 21.14 -13.73 -1.45
N ASN A 43 21.80 -14.85 -1.14
CA ASN A 43 22.97 -14.91 -0.26
C ASN A 43 24.31 -14.66 -0.99
N ASP A 44 24.32 -14.72 -2.32
CA ASP A 44 25.49 -14.53 -3.17
C ASP A 44 25.23 -13.41 -4.16
N LEU A 45 25.96 -12.31 -4.06
CA LEU A 45 25.70 -11.11 -4.85
C LEU A 45 25.91 -11.36 -6.34
N ASP A 46 26.99 -12.01 -6.72
CA ASP A 46 27.33 -12.24 -8.14
C ASP A 46 26.30 -13.17 -8.78
N MET A 47 25.90 -14.22 -8.09
CA MET A 47 24.83 -15.12 -8.56
C MET A 47 23.47 -14.42 -8.62
N CYS A 48 23.13 -13.59 -7.62
CA CYS A 48 21.88 -12.85 -7.58
C CYS A 48 21.78 -11.85 -8.74
N LEU A 49 22.84 -11.06 -8.96
CA LEU A 49 22.92 -10.12 -10.10
C LEU A 49 22.92 -10.86 -11.44
N GLY A 50 23.59 -12.01 -11.51
CA GLY A 50 23.55 -12.91 -12.68
C GLY A 50 22.14 -13.38 -12.99
N THR A 51 21.38 -13.82 -11.99
CA THR A 51 19.97 -14.22 -12.12
C THR A 51 19.10 -13.06 -12.61
N MET A 52 19.32 -11.83 -12.12
CA MET A 52 18.57 -10.66 -12.60
C MET A 52 18.84 -10.39 -14.08
N VAL A 53 20.09 -10.48 -14.51
CA VAL A 53 20.45 -10.30 -15.93
C VAL A 53 19.83 -11.40 -16.78
N GLU A 54 19.94 -12.67 -16.39
CA GLU A 54 19.35 -13.80 -17.09
C GLU A 54 17.83 -13.67 -17.21
N GLY A 55 17.14 -13.33 -16.10
CA GLY A 55 15.70 -13.21 -16.07
C GLY A 55 15.20 -12.09 -16.98
N PHE A 56 15.75 -10.88 -16.88
CA PHE A 56 15.36 -9.79 -17.79
C PHE A 56 15.71 -10.07 -19.25
N GLN A 57 16.87 -10.68 -19.53
CA GLN A 57 17.21 -11.07 -20.90
C GLN A 57 16.22 -12.10 -21.46
N SER A 58 15.86 -13.11 -20.66
CA SER A 58 14.88 -14.12 -21.04
C SER A 58 13.50 -13.55 -21.33
N VAL A 59 13.12 -12.46 -20.65
CA VAL A 59 11.90 -11.70 -20.96
C VAL A 59 12.06 -10.97 -22.29
N ILE A 60 13.15 -10.23 -22.48
CA ILE A 60 13.43 -9.47 -23.70
C ILE A 60 13.43 -10.38 -24.94
N ASP A 61 14.01 -11.58 -24.84
CA ASP A 61 14.08 -12.56 -25.93
C ASP A 61 12.71 -13.09 -26.37
N ARG A 62 11.66 -12.88 -25.57
CA ARG A 62 10.27 -13.25 -25.87
C ARG A 62 9.43 -12.08 -26.41
N LEU A 63 10.00 -10.88 -26.46
CA LEU A 63 9.29 -9.69 -26.92
C LEU A 63 9.61 -9.41 -28.40
N ASP A 64 8.57 -8.99 -29.13
CA ASP A 64 8.73 -8.54 -30.53
C ASP A 64 9.22 -7.08 -30.64
N GLU A 65 9.14 -6.33 -29.53
CA GLU A 65 9.48 -4.91 -29.45
C GLU A 65 10.44 -4.63 -28.28
N LYS A 66 11.27 -3.61 -28.44
CA LYS A 66 12.22 -3.19 -27.40
C LYS A 66 11.49 -2.58 -26.19
N PRO A 67 11.78 -3.02 -24.95
CA PRO A 67 11.21 -2.40 -23.76
C PRO A 67 11.74 -0.96 -23.57
N ALA A 68 10.89 -0.10 -23.01
CA ALA A 68 11.20 1.30 -22.74
C ALA A 68 11.93 1.51 -21.41
N ALA A 69 11.66 0.65 -20.41
CA ALA A 69 12.28 0.74 -19.09
C ALA A 69 12.22 -0.62 -18.35
N ILE A 70 12.98 -0.70 -17.26
CA ILE A 70 12.84 -1.69 -16.19
C ILE A 70 12.29 -0.96 -14.98
N SER A 71 11.23 -1.49 -14.32
CA SER A 71 10.70 -0.92 -13.08
C SER A 71 10.17 -2.00 -12.16
N PHE A 72 10.58 -1.97 -10.90
CA PHE A 72 10.22 -3.03 -9.96
C PHE A 72 10.32 -2.61 -8.49
N ALA A 73 9.70 -3.41 -7.63
CA ALA A 73 9.85 -3.33 -6.18
C ALA A 73 11.11 -4.06 -5.71
N PHE A 74 11.84 -3.44 -4.77
CA PHE A 74 12.92 -4.09 -4.05
C PHE A 74 12.86 -3.69 -2.57
N PRO A 75 13.08 -4.63 -1.61
CA PRO A 75 13.01 -4.29 -0.20
C PRO A 75 14.04 -3.24 0.21
N GLY A 76 13.66 -2.41 1.19
CA GLY A 76 14.48 -1.35 1.77
C GLY A 76 14.89 -1.62 3.22
N PRO A 77 15.53 -0.62 3.85
CA PRO A 77 15.73 0.75 3.36
C PRO A 77 16.73 0.86 2.20
N ALA A 78 16.52 1.83 1.31
CA ALA A 78 17.36 2.01 0.12
C ALA A 78 17.35 3.47 -0.36
N ASP A 79 18.39 3.86 -1.10
CA ASP A 79 18.38 5.09 -1.88
C ASP A 79 17.68 4.81 -3.23
N TYR A 80 16.36 4.78 -3.20
CA TYR A 80 15.56 4.47 -4.39
C TYR A 80 15.73 5.50 -5.50
N ALA A 81 15.98 6.77 -5.17
CA ALA A 81 16.18 7.82 -6.16
C ALA A 81 17.40 7.54 -7.06
N ASN A 82 18.46 6.97 -6.51
CA ASN A 82 19.67 6.61 -7.23
C ASN A 82 19.75 5.10 -7.56
N GLY A 83 18.77 4.30 -7.16
CA GLY A 83 18.73 2.85 -7.38
C GLY A 83 19.84 2.09 -6.64
N ILE A 84 20.21 2.57 -5.44
CA ILE A 84 21.22 1.95 -4.59
C ILE A 84 20.56 1.21 -3.44
N ILE A 85 20.76 -0.09 -3.37
CA ILE A 85 20.18 -0.99 -2.37
C ILE A 85 21.22 -1.31 -1.31
N GLY A 86 20.85 -1.19 -0.03
CA GLY A 86 21.78 -1.49 1.07
C GLY A 86 21.08 -1.49 2.43
N GLY A 87 21.86 -1.71 3.50
CA GLY A 87 21.36 -1.74 4.87
C GLY A 87 20.87 -3.10 5.33
N TYR A 88 19.99 -3.13 6.34
CA TYR A 88 19.51 -4.39 6.90
C TYR A 88 18.42 -5.02 6.02
N LEU A 89 18.81 -6.03 5.27
CA LEU A 89 17.97 -6.75 4.31
C LEU A 89 18.00 -8.26 4.63
N PRO A 90 17.09 -8.76 5.48
CA PRO A 90 17.10 -10.18 5.90
C PRO A 90 16.94 -11.14 4.72
N ASN A 91 16.15 -10.79 3.71
CA ASN A 91 15.89 -11.62 2.54
C ASN A 91 16.94 -11.47 1.43
N PHE A 92 17.80 -10.46 1.50
CA PHE A 92 18.88 -10.19 0.53
C PHE A 92 20.16 -9.76 1.27
N PRO A 93 20.75 -10.64 2.08
CA PRO A 93 21.89 -10.29 2.92
C PRO A 93 23.14 -9.88 2.12
N SER A 94 23.27 -10.34 0.87
CA SER A 94 24.37 -9.98 -0.02
C SER A 94 24.36 -8.51 -0.47
N PHE A 95 23.24 -7.80 -0.32
CA PHE A 95 23.12 -6.37 -0.67
C PHE A 95 23.46 -5.41 0.48
N ARG A 96 23.73 -5.94 1.67
CA ARG A 96 23.87 -5.16 2.93
C ARG A 96 24.87 -4.02 2.86
N ASP A 97 25.98 -4.21 2.18
CA ASP A 97 27.09 -3.23 2.12
C ASP A 97 26.88 -2.14 1.04
N GLY A 98 25.75 -2.18 0.35
CA GLY A 98 25.40 -1.22 -0.70
C GLY A 98 25.73 -1.72 -2.11
N VAL A 99 24.70 -1.81 -2.95
CA VAL A 99 24.80 -2.25 -4.34
C VAL A 99 24.11 -1.22 -5.23
N ALA A 100 24.84 -0.66 -6.20
CA ALA A 100 24.28 0.26 -7.20
C ALA A 100 23.48 -0.53 -8.27
N LEU A 101 22.37 -1.15 -7.84
CA LEU A 101 21.56 -2.08 -8.62
C LEU A 101 20.95 -1.39 -9.87
N GLY A 102 20.34 -0.22 -9.68
CA GLY A 102 19.76 0.55 -10.79
C GLY A 102 20.80 0.91 -11.85
N PRO A 103 21.94 1.56 -11.50
CA PRO A 103 23.04 1.81 -12.42
C PRO A 103 23.60 0.55 -13.10
N PHE A 104 23.75 -0.55 -12.35
CA PHE A 104 24.20 -1.83 -12.91
C PHE A 104 23.28 -2.34 -14.03
N LEU A 105 21.98 -2.43 -13.76
CA LEU A 105 21.00 -2.91 -14.73
C LEU A 105 20.85 -1.93 -15.91
N LYS A 106 20.90 -0.62 -15.66
CA LYS A 106 20.91 0.41 -16.71
C LYS A 106 22.10 0.24 -17.66
N ASN A 107 23.29 0.03 -17.12
CA ASN A 107 24.49 -0.20 -17.93
C ASN A 107 24.40 -1.51 -18.73
N LYS A 108 23.76 -2.53 -18.16
CA LYS A 108 23.64 -3.84 -18.81
C LYS A 108 22.65 -3.84 -19.97
N PHE A 109 21.50 -3.17 -19.81
CA PHE A 109 20.40 -3.22 -20.79
C PHE A 109 20.27 -1.95 -21.66
N GLY A 110 20.92 -0.86 -21.28
CA GLY A 110 20.89 0.40 -22.04
C GLY A 110 19.53 1.12 -22.02
N ILE A 111 18.68 0.83 -21.01
CA ILE A 111 17.37 1.46 -20.80
C ILE A 111 17.26 1.97 -19.36
N PRO A 112 16.37 2.95 -19.09
CA PRO A 112 16.11 3.45 -17.73
C PRO A 112 15.68 2.35 -16.77
N VAL A 113 16.11 2.48 -15.51
CA VAL A 113 15.76 1.53 -14.42
C VAL A 113 15.22 2.32 -13.23
N TYR A 114 14.04 1.93 -12.76
CA TYR A 114 13.37 2.54 -11.62
C TYR A 114 13.10 1.49 -10.57
N ILE A 115 13.58 1.75 -9.35
CA ILE A 115 13.40 0.86 -8.20
C ILE A 115 12.67 1.64 -7.11
N ASN A 116 11.70 1.02 -6.46
CA ASN A 116 10.97 1.60 -5.33
C ASN A 116 10.71 0.55 -4.26
N ASN A 117 10.17 0.96 -3.12
CA ASN A 117 9.62 0.06 -2.12
C ASN A 117 8.31 -0.58 -2.65
N ASP A 118 7.97 -1.76 -2.15
CA ASP A 118 6.74 -2.48 -2.53
C ASP A 118 5.46 -1.73 -2.10
N ALA A 119 5.45 -1.15 -0.90
CA ALA A 119 4.33 -0.35 -0.42
C ALA A 119 4.18 0.98 -1.19
N ASP A 120 5.29 1.60 -1.62
CA ASP A 120 5.28 2.76 -2.50
C ASP A 120 4.62 2.44 -3.84
N LEU A 121 5.04 1.36 -4.49
CA LEU A 121 4.45 0.95 -5.77
C LEU A 121 3.01 0.47 -5.61
N TYR A 122 2.69 -0.20 -4.50
CA TYR A 122 1.30 -0.52 -4.16
C TYR A 122 0.43 0.73 -4.10
N ALA A 123 0.84 1.73 -3.32
CA ALA A 123 0.11 2.99 -3.19
C ALA A 123 -0.01 3.73 -4.52
N TYR A 124 1.06 3.73 -5.33
CA TYR A 124 1.07 4.37 -6.64
C TYR A 124 0.12 3.67 -7.63
N GLY A 125 0.10 2.34 -7.63
CA GLY A 125 -0.84 1.55 -8.43
C GLY A 125 -2.30 1.82 -8.06
N GLU A 126 -2.61 1.86 -6.76
CA GLU A 126 -3.95 2.18 -6.28
C GLU A 126 -4.36 3.65 -6.56
N ALA A 127 -3.40 4.56 -6.57
CA ALA A 127 -3.65 5.97 -6.87
C ALA A 127 -3.91 6.23 -8.35
N LEU A 128 -3.26 5.52 -9.26
CA LEU A 128 -3.39 5.77 -10.69
C LEU A 128 -4.37 4.83 -11.39
N CYS A 129 -4.52 3.61 -10.90
CA CYS A 129 -5.23 2.53 -11.61
C CYS A 129 -6.25 1.77 -10.76
N GLY A 130 -6.26 2.00 -9.45
CA GLY A 130 -7.08 1.25 -8.51
C GLY A 130 -8.17 2.08 -7.86
N VAL A 131 -8.17 2.07 -6.53
CA VAL A 131 -9.26 2.63 -5.72
C VAL A 131 -9.43 4.14 -5.88
N LEU A 132 -8.36 4.93 -6.01
CA LEU A 132 -8.49 6.38 -6.07
C LEU A 132 -9.26 6.87 -7.31
N PRO A 133 -8.94 6.47 -8.55
CA PRO A 133 -9.74 6.82 -9.71
C PRO A 133 -11.16 6.24 -9.63
N GLU A 134 -11.37 5.02 -9.13
CA GLU A 134 -12.70 4.43 -8.94
C GLU A 134 -13.57 5.30 -8.01
N ILE A 135 -13.03 5.72 -6.87
CA ILE A 135 -13.77 6.56 -5.92
C ILE A 135 -14.10 7.93 -6.53
N ASN A 136 -13.18 8.54 -7.26
CA ASN A 136 -13.42 9.81 -7.93
C ASN A 136 -14.51 9.69 -9.03
N GLU A 137 -14.52 8.59 -9.78
CA GLU A 137 -15.59 8.30 -10.76
C GLU A 137 -16.94 8.13 -10.07
N ARG A 138 -17.03 7.31 -9.03
CA ARG A 138 -18.28 7.13 -8.24
C ARG A 138 -18.74 8.43 -7.59
N LEU A 139 -17.83 9.31 -7.16
CA LEU A 139 -18.19 10.65 -6.66
C LEU A 139 -18.79 11.52 -7.75
N ALA A 140 -18.20 11.51 -8.95
CA ALA A 140 -18.71 12.27 -10.10
C ALA A 140 -20.09 11.76 -10.53
N GLU A 141 -20.30 10.45 -10.59
CA GLU A 141 -21.60 9.81 -10.88
C GLU A 141 -22.68 10.19 -9.85
N ALA A 142 -22.29 10.32 -8.57
CA ALA A 142 -23.16 10.79 -7.50
C ALA A 142 -23.38 12.31 -7.50
N GLY A 143 -22.81 13.07 -8.45
CA GLY A 143 -22.92 14.52 -8.55
C GLY A 143 -22.11 15.29 -7.52
N SER A 144 -21.14 14.65 -6.86
CA SER A 144 -20.23 15.31 -5.91
C SER A 144 -19.18 16.13 -6.65
N ALA A 145 -18.95 17.36 -6.20
CA ALA A 145 -17.83 18.18 -6.70
C ALA A 145 -16.47 17.84 -6.05
N LYS A 146 -16.45 16.92 -5.09
CA LYS A 146 -15.24 16.52 -4.36
C LYS A 146 -14.37 15.62 -5.22
N ILE A 147 -13.07 15.94 -5.28
CA ILE A 147 -12.06 15.13 -5.95
C ILE A 147 -10.92 14.88 -4.96
N TYR A 148 -10.49 13.63 -4.84
CA TYR A 148 -9.34 13.24 -4.03
C TYR A 148 -8.11 13.06 -4.91
N ARG A 149 -6.95 13.47 -4.39
CA ARG A 149 -5.64 13.36 -5.07
C ARG A 149 -4.57 12.79 -4.15
N ASN A 150 -4.85 12.75 -2.85
CA ASN A 150 -3.96 12.20 -1.83
C ASN A 150 -4.46 10.82 -1.40
N LEU A 151 -3.53 9.90 -1.22
CA LEU A 151 -3.81 8.53 -0.81
C LEU A 151 -2.69 8.01 0.08
N LEU A 152 -3.07 7.28 1.12
CA LEU A 152 -2.21 6.40 1.89
C LEU A 152 -2.54 4.95 1.50
N GLY A 153 -1.60 4.25 0.89
CA GLY A 153 -1.73 2.83 0.56
C GLY A 153 -1.04 1.97 1.62
N TYR A 154 -1.79 1.07 2.25
CA TYR A 154 -1.27 0.17 3.28
C TYR A 154 -1.28 -1.29 2.82
N THR A 155 -0.24 -2.03 3.14
CA THR A 155 -0.17 -3.47 2.92
C THR A 155 -0.13 -4.23 4.24
N PHE A 156 -1.15 -5.08 4.47
CA PHE A 156 -1.24 -5.97 5.63
C PHE A 156 -0.74 -7.37 5.26
N GLY A 157 0.48 -7.69 5.67
CA GLY A 157 1.13 -8.95 5.32
C GLY A 157 2.17 -9.37 6.36
N THR A 158 3.34 -9.80 5.89
CA THR A 158 4.50 -10.11 6.75
C THR A 158 4.94 -8.89 7.55
N GLY A 159 4.81 -7.69 6.94
CA GLY A 159 5.04 -6.40 7.56
C GLY A 159 3.79 -5.50 7.50
N PHE A 160 3.99 -4.24 7.89
CA PHE A 160 3.02 -3.15 7.83
C PHE A 160 3.57 -2.03 6.95
N GLY A 161 3.55 -2.26 5.63
CA GLY A 161 4.06 -1.29 4.66
C GLY A 161 3.09 -0.15 4.40
N MET A 162 3.62 1.04 4.12
CA MET A 162 2.85 2.21 3.74
C MET A 162 3.53 2.97 2.60
N GLY A 163 2.76 3.34 1.57
CA GLY A 163 3.16 4.32 0.56
C GLY A 163 2.28 5.56 0.64
N MET A 164 2.85 6.73 0.35
CA MET A 164 2.17 8.02 0.44
C MET A 164 2.11 8.70 -0.93
N ILE A 165 0.91 9.03 -1.36
CA ILE A 165 0.65 9.80 -2.58
C ILE A 165 0.12 11.19 -2.18
N VAL A 166 0.78 12.23 -2.66
CA VAL A 166 0.39 13.63 -2.43
C VAL A 166 0.23 14.32 -3.78
N ASN A 167 -0.93 14.88 -4.06
CA ASN A 167 -1.27 15.51 -5.34
C ASN A 167 -1.08 14.60 -6.58
N GLY A 168 -1.25 13.28 -6.39
CA GLY A 168 -1.06 12.28 -7.45
C GLY A 168 0.39 11.85 -7.68
N GLU A 169 1.33 12.35 -6.89
CA GLU A 169 2.77 12.02 -6.97
C GLU A 169 3.19 11.17 -5.77
N LEU A 170 4.10 10.23 -6.00
CA LEU A 170 4.69 9.42 -4.93
C LEU A 170 5.61 10.28 -4.06
N ASN A 171 5.29 10.35 -2.77
CA ASN A 171 6.09 11.06 -1.78
C ASN A 171 6.87 10.08 -0.91
N ARG A 172 8.17 9.98 -1.14
CA ARG A 172 9.10 9.13 -0.37
C ARG A 172 9.89 9.90 0.69
N GLY A 173 9.78 11.24 0.69
CA GLY A 173 10.67 12.12 1.46
C GLY A 173 12.11 12.13 0.91
N ASP A 174 12.97 12.86 1.58
CA ASP A 174 14.36 13.06 1.15
C ASP A 174 15.23 11.79 1.29
N ASN A 175 14.86 10.89 2.19
CA ASN A 175 15.64 9.70 2.54
C ASN A 175 14.92 8.38 2.23
N SER A 176 13.82 8.42 1.46
CA SER A 176 12.95 7.25 1.20
C SER A 176 12.50 6.54 2.47
N CYS A 177 12.18 7.30 3.53
CA CYS A 177 11.85 6.80 4.87
C CYS A 177 10.46 7.25 5.35
N ILE A 178 9.56 7.63 4.44
CA ILE A 178 8.16 7.89 4.82
C ILE A 178 7.46 6.55 5.03
N GLU A 179 7.39 6.13 6.30
CA GLU A 179 6.84 4.86 6.73
C GLU A 179 6.18 4.97 8.10
N THR A 180 5.20 4.12 8.38
CA THR A 180 4.50 4.10 9.67
C THR A 180 4.87 2.92 10.56
N PHE A 181 5.60 1.93 10.08
CA PHE A 181 5.89 0.70 10.81
C PHE A 181 6.61 0.95 12.15
N CYS A 182 7.44 2.02 12.25
CA CYS A 182 8.16 2.42 13.47
C CYS A 182 7.36 3.32 14.41
N LEU A 183 6.12 3.71 14.11
CA LEU A 183 5.32 4.46 15.07
C LEU A 183 5.15 3.67 16.37
N PRO A 184 4.93 4.34 17.52
CA PRO A 184 4.72 3.64 18.78
C PRO A 184 3.48 2.73 18.73
N HIS A 185 3.61 1.53 19.26
CA HIS A 185 2.50 0.61 19.45
C HIS A 185 1.54 1.14 20.51
N LYS A 186 0.26 1.26 20.19
CA LYS A 186 -0.77 1.85 21.07
C LYS A 186 -0.85 1.23 22.47
N LYS A 187 -0.67 -0.10 22.57
CA LYS A 187 -0.86 -0.85 23.82
C LYS A 187 0.44 -1.27 24.51
N LEU A 188 1.56 -1.31 23.78
CA LEU A 188 2.82 -1.84 24.26
C LEU A 188 3.90 -0.75 24.22
N PRO A 189 4.23 -0.11 25.36
CA PRO A 189 5.24 0.94 25.40
C PRO A 189 6.62 0.47 24.90
N GLY A 190 7.27 1.27 24.06
CA GLY A 190 8.59 0.97 23.54
C GLY A 190 8.64 -0.04 22.40
N ILE A 191 7.48 -0.52 21.93
CA ILE A 191 7.34 -1.46 20.83
C ILE A 191 6.87 -0.71 19.57
N ILE A 192 7.32 -1.13 18.40
CA ILE A 192 6.88 -0.56 17.11
C ILE A 192 5.48 -1.07 16.75
N VAL A 193 4.72 -0.24 16.03
CA VAL A 193 3.33 -0.56 15.66
C VAL A 193 3.22 -1.81 14.77
N GLU A 194 4.22 -2.12 13.98
CA GLU A 194 4.22 -3.32 13.12
C GLU A 194 4.06 -4.62 13.91
N GLU A 195 4.54 -4.67 15.16
CA GLU A 195 4.32 -5.81 16.05
C GLU A 195 2.84 -6.02 16.43
N GLY A 196 2.00 -5.03 16.16
CA GLY A 196 0.54 -5.10 16.34
C GLY A 196 -0.26 -5.28 15.07
N VAL A 197 0.37 -5.23 13.86
CA VAL A 197 -0.37 -5.21 12.59
C VAL A 197 0.04 -6.33 11.62
N ALA A 198 1.26 -6.85 11.71
CA ALA A 198 1.75 -7.91 10.82
C ALA A 198 1.13 -9.30 11.12
N VAL A 199 1.38 -10.27 10.23
CA VAL A 199 1.00 -11.70 10.42
C VAL A 199 1.34 -12.21 11.81
N ARG A 200 2.55 -11.89 12.30
CA ARG A 200 3.02 -12.32 13.63
C ARG A 200 2.18 -11.75 14.78
N ALA A 201 1.59 -10.56 14.60
CA ALA A 201 0.70 -9.96 15.61
C ALA A 201 -0.58 -10.77 15.78
N VAL A 202 -1.24 -11.16 14.69
CA VAL A 202 -2.45 -11.98 14.73
C VAL A 202 -2.17 -13.33 15.39
N LYS A 203 -1.05 -13.97 15.04
CA LYS A 203 -0.61 -15.26 15.64
C LYS A 203 -0.35 -15.11 17.13
N ARG A 204 0.38 -14.06 17.54
CA ARG A 204 0.69 -13.78 18.94
C ARG A 204 -0.57 -13.55 19.78
N VAL A 205 -1.43 -12.63 19.34
CA VAL A 205 -2.65 -12.27 20.09
C VAL A 205 -3.60 -13.46 20.17
N TYR A 206 -3.78 -14.22 19.09
CA TYR A 206 -4.56 -15.44 19.14
C TYR A 206 -3.98 -16.45 20.14
N GLY A 207 -2.65 -16.67 20.11
CA GLY A 207 -1.98 -17.56 21.05
C GLY A 207 -2.14 -17.16 22.50
N GLU A 208 -1.98 -15.89 22.82
CA GLU A 208 -2.17 -15.32 24.16
C GLU A 208 -3.59 -15.52 24.68
N LEU A 209 -4.60 -15.32 23.82
CA LEU A 209 -6.02 -15.40 24.21
C LEU A 209 -6.58 -16.82 24.20
N SER A 210 -6.09 -17.70 23.33
CA SER A 210 -6.57 -19.07 23.18
C SER A 210 -5.80 -20.08 24.03
N GLY A 211 -4.59 -19.72 24.49
CA GLY A 211 -3.65 -20.63 25.15
C GLY A 211 -2.78 -21.45 24.18
N ASP A 212 -2.84 -21.18 22.86
CA ASP A 212 -1.94 -21.77 21.85
C ASP A 212 -0.56 -21.09 21.88
N THR A 213 0.25 -21.43 22.88
CA THR A 213 1.59 -20.84 23.05
C THR A 213 2.58 -21.28 21.97
N GLY A 214 2.27 -22.31 21.18
CA GLY A 214 3.10 -22.79 20.08
C GLY A 214 2.93 -21.96 18.80
N HIS A 215 1.98 -21.03 18.75
CA HIS A 215 1.63 -20.24 17.56
C HIS A 215 1.47 -21.11 16.29
N SER A 216 0.82 -22.27 16.47
CA SER A 216 0.74 -23.33 15.45
C SER A 216 -0.14 -22.98 14.26
N PHE A 217 -0.99 -21.95 14.38
CA PHE A 217 -1.93 -21.54 13.35
C PHE A 217 -1.40 -20.38 12.52
N GLU A 218 -1.61 -20.47 11.21
CA GLU A 218 -1.41 -19.35 10.28
C GLU A 218 -2.65 -18.42 10.28
N PRO A 219 -2.54 -17.16 9.82
CA PRO A 219 -3.68 -16.24 9.79
C PRO A 219 -4.92 -16.79 9.09
N LYS A 220 -4.73 -17.62 8.04
CA LYS A 220 -5.83 -18.32 7.36
C LYS A 220 -6.55 -19.30 8.30
N ASP A 221 -5.80 -20.05 9.09
CA ASP A 221 -6.36 -20.99 10.07
C ASP A 221 -7.12 -20.22 11.16
N ILE A 222 -6.54 -19.14 11.68
CA ILE A 222 -7.17 -18.27 12.69
C ILE A 222 -8.46 -17.66 12.13
N TYR A 223 -8.46 -17.26 10.86
CA TYR A 223 -9.67 -16.80 10.18
C TYR A 223 -10.73 -17.92 10.09
N ASP A 224 -10.34 -19.14 9.69
CA ASP A 224 -11.26 -20.26 9.61
C ASP A 224 -11.82 -20.65 11.00
N ILE A 225 -11.04 -20.51 12.05
CA ILE A 225 -11.50 -20.64 13.46
C ILE A 225 -12.51 -19.55 13.79
N ALA A 226 -12.24 -18.29 13.44
CA ALA A 226 -13.17 -17.17 13.66
C ALA A 226 -14.53 -17.39 12.98
N GLU A 227 -14.51 -18.07 11.81
CA GLU A 227 -15.68 -18.44 11.00
C GLU A 227 -16.38 -19.73 11.49
N GLY A 228 -15.81 -20.46 12.46
CA GLY A 228 -16.31 -21.76 12.90
C GLY A 228 -16.07 -22.91 11.88
N LYS A 229 -15.17 -22.72 10.91
CA LYS A 229 -14.80 -23.71 9.90
C LYS A 229 -13.68 -24.63 10.35
N LYS A 230 -12.94 -24.22 11.37
CA LYS A 230 -11.85 -24.97 11.99
C LYS A 230 -12.03 -24.96 13.51
N GLU A 231 -11.65 -26.07 14.17
CA GLU A 231 -11.69 -26.19 15.62
C GLU A 231 -10.70 -25.22 16.27
N GLY A 232 -11.13 -24.55 17.35
CA GLY A 232 -10.34 -23.61 18.10
C GLY A 232 -11.19 -22.58 18.85
N ASN A 233 -10.55 -21.58 19.44
CA ASN A 233 -11.25 -20.52 20.16
C ASN A 233 -11.67 -19.40 19.18
N ALA A 234 -12.91 -19.45 18.71
CA ALA A 234 -13.45 -18.50 17.75
C ALA A 234 -13.49 -17.05 18.25
N GLU A 235 -13.73 -16.85 19.57
CA GLU A 235 -13.74 -15.50 20.15
C GLU A 235 -12.33 -14.90 20.19
N ALA A 236 -11.34 -15.68 20.63
CA ALA A 236 -9.92 -15.27 20.58
C ALA A 236 -9.47 -14.94 19.17
N ALA A 237 -9.92 -15.71 18.17
CA ALA A 237 -9.60 -15.47 16.75
C ALA A 237 -10.19 -14.15 16.25
N ARG A 238 -11.45 -13.84 16.57
CA ARG A 238 -12.07 -12.58 16.20
C ARG A 238 -11.39 -11.40 16.88
N GLN A 239 -11.06 -11.55 18.16
CA GLN A 239 -10.39 -10.52 18.95
C GLN A 239 -8.97 -10.25 18.43
N ALA A 240 -8.23 -11.25 17.96
CA ALA A 240 -6.90 -11.07 17.38
C ALA A 240 -6.95 -10.17 16.13
N PHE A 241 -7.91 -10.36 15.22
CA PHE A 241 -8.09 -9.48 14.08
C PHE A 241 -8.63 -8.08 14.47
N ALA A 242 -9.51 -8.01 15.45
CA ALA A 242 -10.02 -6.72 15.94
C ALA A 242 -8.91 -5.89 16.58
N GLU A 243 -8.04 -6.50 17.38
CA GLU A 243 -6.89 -5.81 17.98
C GLU A 243 -5.93 -5.29 16.91
N MET A 244 -5.62 -6.11 15.90
CA MET A 244 -4.85 -5.66 14.74
C MET A 244 -5.48 -4.43 14.08
N GLY A 245 -6.80 -4.44 13.88
CA GLY A 245 -7.53 -3.32 13.31
C GLY A 245 -7.45 -2.05 14.17
N GLU A 246 -7.58 -2.18 15.48
CA GLU A 246 -7.45 -1.04 16.42
C GLU A 246 -6.06 -0.39 16.35
N ILE A 247 -5.02 -1.21 16.36
CA ILE A 247 -3.63 -0.72 16.33
C ILE A 247 -3.30 -0.08 14.99
N ALA A 248 -3.72 -0.72 13.88
CA ALA A 248 -3.56 -0.15 12.54
C ALA A 248 -4.29 1.20 12.41
N GLY A 249 -5.53 1.28 12.89
CA GLY A 249 -6.32 2.51 12.83
C GLY A 249 -5.70 3.67 13.61
N ASP A 250 -5.06 3.41 14.73
CA ASP A 250 -4.35 4.44 15.51
C ASP A 250 -3.12 4.99 14.78
N ALA A 251 -2.32 4.11 14.15
CA ALA A 251 -1.20 4.52 13.30
C ALA A 251 -1.67 5.31 12.08
N MET A 252 -2.71 4.83 11.40
CA MET A 252 -3.33 5.49 10.25
C MET A 252 -3.89 6.87 10.61
N ALA A 253 -4.47 7.03 11.82
CA ALA A 253 -4.95 8.32 12.30
C ALA A 253 -3.82 9.36 12.37
N THR A 254 -2.62 8.94 12.75
CA THR A 254 -1.44 9.81 12.77
C THR A 254 -1.03 10.22 11.35
N ALA A 255 -0.90 9.25 10.45
CA ALA A 255 -0.47 9.51 9.07
C ALA A 255 -1.50 10.34 8.29
N VAL A 256 -2.79 10.03 8.40
CA VAL A 256 -3.85 10.73 7.65
C VAL A 256 -4.08 12.15 8.14
N THR A 257 -3.76 12.44 9.40
CA THR A 257 -3.77 13.81 9.95
C THR A 257 -2.79 14.73 9.20
N LEU A 258 -1.67 14.17 8.71
CA LEU A 258 -0.63 14.90 7.97
C LEU A 258 -0.89 14.92 6.46
N THR A 259 -1.52 13.87 5.93
CA THR A 259 -1.68 13.69 4.48
C THR A 259 -3.01 14.23 3.96
N ASP A 260 -4.08 14.19 4.77
CA ASP A 260 -5.47 14.53 4.38
C ASP A 260 -5.86 13.85 3.06
N GLY A 261 -5.92 12.52 3.05
CA GLY A 261 -6.19 11.72 1.85
C GLY A 261 -7.04 10.47 2.14
N LEU A 262 -7.36 9.74 1.10
CA LEU A 262 -8.02 8.43 1.23
C LEU A 262 -7.04 7.39 1.79
N ILE A 263 -7.55 6.37 2.44
CA ILE A 263 -6.80 5.22 2.91
C ILE A 263 -7.24 3.99 2.11
N VAL A 264 -6.27 3.29 1.51
CA VAL A 264 -6.51 2.03 0.80
C VAL A 264 -5.67 0.93 1.43
N ILE A 265 -6.30 -0.20 1.75
CA ILE A 265 -5.67 -1.32 2.44
C ILE A 265 -5.67 -2.56 1.53
N GLY A 266 -4.50 -3.16 1.35
CA GLY A 266 -4.32 -4.42 0.64
C GLY A 266 -3.56 -5.46 1.47
N GLY A 267 -3.22 -6.57 0.83
CA GLY A 267 -2.49 -7.68 1.45
C GLY A 267 -3.40 -8.83 1.90
N GLY A 268 -2.79 -9.98 2.15
CA GLY A 268 -3.53 -11.22 2.36
C GLY A 268 -4.43 -11.25 3.61
N ILE A 269 -4.09 -10.47 4.64
CA ILE A 269 -4.86 -10.43 5.89
C ILE A 269 -6.21 -9.69 5.71
N THR A 270 -6.37 -8.89 4.66
CA THR A 270 -7.63 -8.18 4.37
C THR A 270 -8.84 -9.10 4.14
N ALA A 271 -8.62 -10.39 3.88
CA ALA A 271 -9.69 -11.39 3.86
C ALA A 271 -10.49 -11.43 5.18
N ALA A 272 -9.85 -11.05 6.31
CA ALA A 272 -10.50 -10.93 7.62
C ALA A 272 -11.15 -9.55 7.85
N ARG A 273 -11.40 -8.76 6.80
CA ARG A 273 -11.97 -7.40 6.84
C ARG A 273 -13.10 -7.25 7.83
N LYS A 274 -14.04 -8.18 7.89
CA LYS A 274 -15.22 -8.08 8.76
C LYS A 274 -14.89 -8.00 10.25
N TYR A 275 -13.72 -8.47 10.66
CA TYR A 275 -13.23 -8.37 12.03
C TYR A 275 -12.27 -7.19 12.23
N ILE A 276 -11.52 -6.83 11.19
CA ILE A 276 -10.51 -5.75 11.22
C ILE A 276 -11.18 -4.37 11.13
N MET A 277 -12.04 -4.16 10.14
CA MET A 277 -12.56 -2.83 9.78
C MET A 277 -13.36 -2.15 10.90
N PRO A 278 -14.24 -2.83 11.66
CA PRO A 278 -14.97 -2.14 12.73
C PRO A 278 -14.04 -1.52 13.80
N ALA A 279 -13.00 -2.23 14.20
CA ALA A 279 -12.04 -1.74 15.18
C ALA A 279 -11.11 -0.65 14.60
N LEU A 280 -10.67 -0.80 13.36
CA LEU A 280 -9.87 0.18 12.64
C LEU A 280 -10.62 1.51 12.48
N LEU A 281 -11.85 1.46 12.00
CA LEU A 281 -12.70 2.66 11.89
C LEU A 281 -13.03 3.24 13.26
N GLY A 282 -13.22 2.41 14.26
CA GLY A 282 -13.40 2.83 15.66
C GLY A 282 -12.22 3.65 16.16
N ALA A 283 -10.99 3.21 15.88
CA ALA A 283 -9.78 3.94 16.24
C ALA A 283 -9.66 5.29 15.50
N LEU A 284 -9.91 5.32 14.18
CA LEU A 284 -9.92 6.56 13.38
C LEU A 284 -11.00 7.55 13.85
N ARG A 285 -12.18 7.06 14.24
CA ARG A 285 -13.33 7.84 14.73
C ARG A 285 -13.25 8.15 16.22
N GLY A 286 -12.19 7.73 16.88
CA GLY A 286 -11.97 7.91 18.31
C GLY A 286 -11.98 9.36 18.75
N LYS A 287 -11.89 9.58 20.04
CA LYS A 287 -11.90 10.90 20.67
C LYS A 287 -10.60 11.15 21.42
N MET A 288 -10.22 12.41 21.44
CA MET A 288 -9.11 12.96 22.23
C MET A 288 -9.68 14.05 23.15
N HIS A 289 -8.98 14.36 24.21
CA HIS A 289 -9.41 15.39 25.14
C HIS A 289 -8.32 16.45 25.32
N THR A 290 -8.73 17.69 25.50
CA THR A 290 -7.84 18.75 25.96
C THR A 290 -7.56 18.59 27.45
N ILE A 291 -6.57 19.31 27.97
CA ILE A 291 -6.32 19.36 29.44
C ILE A 291 -7.52 19.93 30.18
N SER A 292 -8.29 20.85 29.55
CA SER A 292 -9.53 21.42 30.10
C SER A 292 -10.73 20.46 30.07
N GLY A 293 -10.60 19.29 29.40
CA GLY A 293 -11.66 18.28 29.32
C GLY A 293 -12.53 18.36 28.07
N ASP A 294 -12.27 19.31 27.16
CA ASP A 294 -13.02 19.39 25.91
C ASP A 294 -12.74 18.17 25.04
N GLU A 295 -13.79 17.62 24.42
CA GLU A 295 -13.69 16.47 23.54
C GLU A 295 -13.49 16.89 22.08
N LEU A 296 -12.48 16.30 21.42
CA LEU A 296 -12.16 16.48 20.01
C LEU A 296 -12.13 15.14 19.27
N ASN A 297 -12.40 15.15 17.98
CA ASN A 297 -12.20 13.96 17.16
C ASN A 297 -10.69 13.64 17.04
N ARG A 298 -10.34 12.35 17.06
CA ARG A 298 -8.97 11.87 16.83
C ARG A 298 -8.45 12.31 15.47
N VAL A 299 -9.32 12.29 14.44
CA VAL A 299 -9.06 12.82 13.11
C VAL A 299 -10.10 13.91 12.84
N GLN A 300 -9.67 15.08 12.34
CA GLN A 300 -10.59 16.21 12.09
C GLN A 300 -11.66 15.89 11.05
N MET A 301 -11.33 15.01 10.09
CA MET A 301 -12.22 14.62 9.02
C MET A 301 -13.21 13.55 9.52
N LYS A 302 -14.43 13.57 9.03
CA LYS A 302 -15.37 12.47 9.20
C LYS A 302 -14.89 11.27 8.38
N VAL A 303 -14.80 10.10 9.00
CA VAL A 303 -14.23 8.89 8.39
C VAL A 303 -15.35 7.94 7.97
N TYR A 304 -15.27 7.44 6.74
CA TYR A 304 -16.26 6.54 6.14
C TYR A 304 -15.62 5.24 5.67
N ASP A 305 -16.38 4.14 5.77
CA ASP A 305 -16.09 2.90 5.04
C ASP A 305 -16.63 3.06 3.61
N LEU A 306 -15.74 3.13 2.61
CA LEU A 306 -16.13 3.36 1.21
C LEU A 306 -16.62 2.10 0.51
N ASP A 307 -16.46 0.94 1.13
CA ASP A 307 -16.99 -0.32 0.63
C ASP A 307 -18.39 -0.63 1.20
N ASP A 308 -18.88 0.18 2.12
CA ASP A 308 -20.26 0.16 2.61
C ASP A 308 -21.08 1.16 1.78
N ASP A 309 -22.08 0.69 1.04
CA ASP A 309 -22.85 1.52 0.12
C ASP A 309 -23.59 2.67 0.81
N ALA A 310 -24.10 2.46 2.02
CA ALA A 310 -24.80 3.50 2.77
C ALA A 310 -23.84 4.61 3.22
N GLN A 311 -22.65 4.22 3.72
CA GLN A 311 -21.61 5.16 4.10
C GLN A 311 -21.02 5.88 2.88
N PHE A 312 -20.84 5.16 1.75
CA PHE A 312 -20.40 5.78 0.51
C PHE A 312 -21.41 6.84 0.02
N ALA A 313 -22.71 6.55 0.04
CA ALA A 313 -23.75 7.51 -0.36
C ALA A 313 -23.71 8.78 0.52
N GLU A 314 -23.49 8.65 1.83
CA GLU A 314 -23.32 9.79 2.74
C GLU A 314 -22.01 10.54 2.45
N PHE A 315 -20.91 9.82 2.22
CA PHE A 315 -19.62 10.38 1.84
C PHE A 315 -19.70 11.19 0.53
N ALA A 316 -20.38 10.67 -0.49
CA ALA A 316 -20.55 11.37 -1.78
C ALA A 316 -21.41 12.61 -1.65
N ARG A 317 -22.52 12.53 -0.90
CA ARG A 317 -23.44 13.65 -0.70
C ARG A 317 -22.78 14.86 -0.03
N GLY A 318 -21.95 14.64 1.01
CA GLY A 318 -21.35 15.70 1.80
C GLY A 318 -22.38 16.67 2.39
N ASP A 319 -21.98 17.96 2.51
CA ASP A 319 -22.83 19.07 2.97
C ASP A 319 -22.63 20.31 2.08
N ALA A 320 -22.54 20.08 0.76
CA ALA A 320 -22.30 21.15 -0.21
C ALA A 320 -23.52 22.09 -0.30
N ARG A 321 -23.25 23.40 -0.23
CA ARG A 321 -24.27 24.45 -0.34
C ARG A 321 -23.71 25.64 -1.09
N LYS A 322 -24.61 26.42 -1.69
CA LYS A 322 -24.28 27.71 -2.30
C LYS A 322 -24.16 28.79 -1.25
N ILE A 323 -23.09 29.56 -1.32
CA ILE A 323 -22.91 30.76 -0.52
C ILE A 323 -22.64 31.96 -1.43
N LYS A 324 -23.15 33.12 -1.08
CA LYS A 324 -22.90 34.37 -1.82
C LYS A 324 -21.49 34.88 -1.57
N VAL A 325 -20.85 35.35 -2.63
CA VAL A 325 -19.63 36.13 -2.52
C VAL A 325 -19.97 37.50 -1.91
N TYR A 326 -19.26 37.89 -0.86
CA TYR A 326 -19.54 39.15 -0.17
C TYR A 326 -19.45 40.35 -1.14
N GLY A 327 -20.50 41.20 -1.15
CA GLY A 327 -20.53 42.37 -1.99
C GLY A 327 -20.87 42.12 -3.48
N SER A 328 -21.33 40.92 -3.86
CA SER A 328 -21.75 40.59 -5.22
C SER A 328 -22.97 39.67 -5.22
N ASP A 329 -23.58 39.48 -6.42
CA ASP A 329 -24.63 38.48 -6.64
C ASP A 329 -24.08 37.12 -7.05
N GLU A 330 -22.77 36.97 -7.13
CA GLU A 330 -22.08 35.69 -7.43
C GLU A 330 -22.28 34.68 -6.30
N GLU A 331 -22.54 33.44 -6.68
CA GLU A 331 -22.62 32.31 -5.74
C GLU A 331 -21.48 31.30 -6.02
N VAL A 332 -20.89 30.77 -4.95
CA VAL A 332 -19.89 29.69 -5.00
C VAL A 332 -20.37 28.49 -4.21
N ILE A 333 -19.92 27.30 -4.60
CA ILE A 333 -20.21 26.08 -3.86
C ILE A 333 -19.22 25.96 -2.71
N TYR A 334 -19.72 25.74 -1.51
CA TYR A 334 -18.95 25.49 -0.31
C TYR A 334 -19.41 24.19 0.36
N ASP A 335 -18.49 23.26 0.54
CA ASP A 335 -18.72 22.04 1.32
C ASP A 335 -17.94 22.12 2.64
N PRO A 336 -18.60 22.41 3.77
CA PRO A 336 -17.96 22.51 5.07
C PRO A 336 -17.53 21.16 5.62
N GLN A 337 -18.11 20.05 5.15
CA GLN A 337 -17.81 18.72 5.69
C GLN A 337 -16.43 18.24 5.23
N LYS A 338 -15.47 18.25 6.15
CA LYS A 338 -14.18 17.59 5.96
C LYS A 338 -14.39 16.10 6.14
N ARG A 339 -14.02 15.32 5.14
CA ARG A 339 -14.24 13.86 5.15
C ARG A 339 -13.17 13.10 4.38
N ILE A 340 -12.89 11.90 4.86
CA ILE A 340 -12.01 10.92 4.23
C ILE A 340 -12.70 9.55 4.23
N GLY A 341 -12.14 8.61 3.50
CA GLY A 341 -12.64 7.25 3.47
C GLY A 341 -11.55 6.20 3.50
N VAL A 342 -11.93 5.03 3.96
CA VAL A 342 -11.11 3.82 3.98
C VAL A 342 -11.75 2.81 3.03
N ALA A 343 -10.95 2.20 2.16
CA ALA A 343 -11.37 1.16 1.24
C ALA A 343 -10.40 -0.01 1.23
N ILE A 344 -10.87 -1.19 0.84
CA ILE A 344 -10.02 -2.34 0.58
C ILE A 344 -9.69 -2.41 -0.91
N SER A 345 -8.43 -2.69 -1.24
CA SER A 345 -7.99 -2.91 -2.60
C SER A 345 -8.76 -4.06 -3.27
N LYS A 346 -9.29 -3.81 -4.45
CA LYS A 346 -9.94 -4.81 -5.29
C LYS A 346 -8.97 -5.47 -6.26
N MET A 347 -7.86 -4.79 -6.55
CA MET A 347 -6.85 -5.25 -7.48
C MET A 347 -5.97 -6.36 -6.87
N GLY A 348 -5.81 -6.35 -5.55
CA GLY A 348 -4.87 -7.19 -4.81
C GLY A 348 -3.44 -6.62 -4.84
N ALA A 349 -2.68 -6.89 -3.77
CA ALA A 349 -1.39 -6.22 -3.55
C ALA A 349 -0.38 -6.49 -4.68
N SER A 350 -0.20 -7.74 -5.11
CA SER A 350 0.78 -8.09 -6.15
C SER A 350 0.49 -7.42 -7.50
N LYS A 351 -0.78 -7.40 -7.94
CA LYS A 351 -1.15 -6.70 -9.18
C LYS A 351 -0.98 -5.20 -9.04
N ALA A 352 -1.37 -4.62 -7.89
CA ALA A 352 -1.21 -3.19 -7.63
C ALA A 352 0.27 -2.76 -7.64
N ILE A 353 1.17 -3.55 -7.05
CA ILE A 353 2.62 -3.31 -7.10
C ILE A 353 3.14 -3.34 -8.54
N SER A 354 2.76 -4.35 -9.33
CA SER A 354 3.22 -4.48 -10.73
C SER A 354 2.69 -3.35 -11.61
N VAL A 355 1.40 -2.99 -11.47
CA VAL A 355 0.81 -1.86 -12.18
C VAL A 355 1.43 -0.54 -11.71
N GLY A 356 1.72 -0.40 -10.41
CA GLY A 356 2.44 0.73 -9.86
C GLY A 356 3.84 0.87 -10.43
N ALA A 357 4.58 -0.22 -10.57
CA ALA A 357 5.89 -0.23 -11.21
C ALA A 357 5.80 0.21 -12.68
N TYR A 358 4.82 -0.32 -13.42
CA TYR A 358 4.56 0.04 -14.80
C TYR A 358 4.25 1.54 -14.97
N THR A 359 3.26 2.02 -14.23
CA THR A 359 2.81 3.42 -14.33
C THR A 359 3.85 4.41 -13.81
N PHE A 360 4.61 4.04 -12.78
CA PHE A 360 5.73 4.85 -12.30
C PHE A 360 6.81 5.02 -13.38
N ALA A 361 7.17 3.94 -14.08
CA ALA A 361 8.13 4.04 -15.19
C ALA A 361 7.64 4.97 -16.30
N LEU A 362 6.36 4.86 -16.68
CA LEU A 362 5.79 5.74 -17.73
C LEU A 362 5.85 7.21 -17.31
N ASP A 363 5.45 7.52 -16.08
CA ASP A 363 5.49 8.89 -15.54
C ASP A 363 6.92 9.46 -15.52
N GLN A 364 7.91 8.63 -15.18
CA GLN A 364 9.31 9.06 -15.17
C GLN A 364 9.91 9.19 -16.58
N LEU A 365 9.42 8.43 -17.54
CA LEU A 365 9.84 8.57 -18.96
C LEU A 365 9.26 9.82 -19.62
N ASP A 366 8.15 10.36 -19.10
CA ASP A 366 7.46 11.54 -19.64
C ASP A 366 7.94 12.85 -18.98
N LYS A 367 8.73 12.79 -17.90
CA LYS A 367 9.40 13.92 -17.23
C LYS A 367 10.75 14.24 -17.82
#